data_4a12671bb808e3a3e557b14c5145dc53
#
_entry.id   4a12671bb808e3a3e557b14c5145dc53
#
_cell.length_a   1.000
_cell.length_b   1.000
_cell.length_c   1.000
_cell.angle_alpha   90.00
_cell.angle_beta   90.00
_cell.angle_gamma   90.00
#
_symmetry.space_group_name_H-M   'P 1'
#
loop_
_entity.id
_entity.type
_entity.pdbx_description
1 polymer ?
#
loop_
_entity_poly.entity_id
_entity_poly.type
_entity_poly.pdbx_seq_one_letter_code
_entity_poly.pdbx_strand_id
1 'polypeptide(L)'
;GLCLFKINDLTNEMEILDTHLINIRKPDHNYDYLEERHGFETVRMLRLEDELDRYLTEKISEYQCIDLLIYESHFFNVRRPTAAIPLVRFMQVTERACVNHGIMMVTVSPQQMKRTIGISRELAKADKFAVKTKIQALIDRRMIHFTGSLDDISEHEIDAMGIGYTQMIIDKLLVDNPS
;
A
#
# COMPACT_ATOMS: atom_id res chain seq x y z
N GLY A 1 3.50 2.18 -3.57
CA GLY A 1 4.25 1.20 -2.79
C GLY A 1 3.36 0.06 -2.37
N LEU A 2 3.95 -1.10 -2.28
CA LEU A 2 3.34 -2.32 -1.77
C LEU A 2 4.07 -2.74 -0.49
N CYS A 3 3.36 -3.36 0.41
CA CYS A 3 3.92 -4.00 1.60
C CYS A 3 3.20 -5.33 1.79
N LEU A 4 3.94 -6.43 1.73
CA LEU A 4 3.45 -7.76 2.04
C LEU A 4 3.77 -8.08 3.50
N PHE A 5 2.78 -8.54 4.24
CA PHE A 5 2.93 -8.90 5.64
C PHE A 5 2.07 -10.10 6.01
N LYS A 6 2.38 -10.70 7.12
CA LYS A 6 1.53 -11.67 7.81
C LYS A 6 1.34 -11.27 9.27
N ILE A 7 0.31 -11.81 9.90
CA ILE A 7 0.14 -11.72 11.36
C ILE A 7 0.80 -12.92 11.99
N ASN A 8 1.63 -12.68 12.96
CA ASN A 8 2.21 -13.72 13.79
C ASN A 8 1.29 -13.95 15.01
N ASP A 9 0.49 -15.01 14.97
CA ASP A 9 -0.50 -15.32 16.01
C ASP A 9 0.13 -15.59 17.38
N LEU A 10 1.41 -15.98 17.42
CA LEU A 10 2.12 -16.28 18.68
C LEU A 10 2.62 -15.01 19.38
N THR A 11 3.09 -14.04 18.60
CA THR A 11 3.69 -12.79 19.14
C THR A 11 2.73 -11.61 19.07
N ASN A 12 1.62 -11.75 18.35
CA ASN A 12 0.66 -10.67 18.04
C ASN A 12 1.33 -9.48 17.35
N GLU A 13 2.25 -9.77 16.44
CA GLU A 13 3.01 -8.79 15.67
C GLU A 13 2.63 -8.85 14.19
N MET A 14 2.68 -7.72 13.51
CA MET A 14 2.64 -7.64 12.05
C MET A 14 4.07 -7.87 11.53
N GLU A 15 4.30 -9.00 10.89
CA GLU A 15 5.61 -9.34 10.30
C GLU A 15 5.65 -8.91 8.84
N ILE A 16 6.54 -7.98 8.50
CA ILE A 16 6.75 -7.54 7.13
C ILE A 16 7.61 -8.57 6.40
N LEU A 17 7.06 -9.14 5.34
CA LEU A 17 7.71 -10.15 4.50
C LEU A 17 8.44 -9.52 3.33
N ASP A 18 7.84 -8.48 2.73
CA ASP A 18 8.38 -7.80 1.55
C ASP A 18 7.86 -6.36 1.45
N THR A 19 8.67 -5.49 0.86
CA THR A 19 8.25 -4.16 0.41
C THR A 19 8.65 -3.97 -1.04
N HIS A 20 7.77 -3.36 -1.85
CA HIS A 20 7.97 -3.20 -3.27
C HIS A 20 7.39 -1.89 -3.80
N LEU A 21 8.16 -1.20 -4.65
CA LEU A 21 7.72 0.02 -5.31
C LEU A 21 7.51 -0.21 -6.81
N ILE A 22 6.26 -0.28 -7.24
CA ILE A 22 5.93 -0.26 -8.68
C ILE A 22 6.16 1.14 -9.23
N ASN A 23 7.16 1.30 -10.10
CA ASN A 23 7.50 2.58 -10.70
C ASN A 23 7.16 2.61 -12.19
N ILE A 24 5.92 3.00 -12.48
CA ILE A 24 5.38 3.09 -13.85
C ILE A 24 5.70 4.42 -14.57
N ARG A 25 6.50 5.30 -13.96
CA ARG A 25 6.93 6.56 -14.58
C ARG A 25 8.15 6.42 -15.47
N LYS A 26 8.93 5.34 -15.30
CA LYS A 26 10.10 5.10 -16.14
C LYS A 26 9.64 4.71 -17.54
N PRO A 27 10.26 5.23 -18.63
CA PRO A 27 10.02 4.77 -19.98
C PRO A 27 10.25 3.24 -20.08
N ASP A 28 9.44 2.60 -20.88
CA ASP A 28 9.59 1.17 -21.18
C ASP A 28 9.28 0.95 -22.66
N HIS A 29 10.32 0.70 -23.44
CA HIS A 29 10.25 0.57 -24.88
C HIS A 29 9.34 -0.57 -25.36
N ASN A 30 9.02 -1.52 -24.51
CA ASN A 30 8.05 -2.58 -24.83
C ASN A 30 6.63 -2.04 -25.07
N TYR A 31 6.34 -0.83 -24.58
CA TYR A 31 5.03 -0.18 -24.65
C TYR A 31 4.99 1.02 -25.60
N ASP A 32 6.12 1.43 -26.22
CA ASP A 32 6.20 2.65 -27.04
C ASP A 32 5.12 2.70 -28.12
N TYR A 33 4.89 1.59 -28.84
CA TYR A 33 3.88 1.52 -29.89
C TYR A 33 2.43 1.65 -29.39
N LEU A 34 2.16 1.24 -28.14
CA LEU A 34 0.86 1.42 -27.49
C LEU A 34 0.68 2.87 -27.04
N GLU A 35 1.76 3.51 -26.59
CA GLU A 35 1.72 4.91 -26.18
C GLU A 35 1.38 5.84 -27.35
N GLU A 36 1.96 5.61 -28.53
CA GLU A 36 1.63 6.35 -29.74
C GLU A 36 0.15 6.23 -30.14
N ARG A 37 -0.47 5.05 -29.90
CA ARG A 37 -1.86 4.77 -30.30
C ARG A 37 -2.89 5.14 -29.23
N HIS A 38 -2.59 4.92 -27.98
CA HIS A 38 -3.56 4.95 -26.89
C HIS A 38 -3.26 6.02 -25.83
N GLY A 39 -2.10 6.68 -25.94
CA GLY A 39 -1.64 7.72 -25.05
C GLY A 39 -1.05 7.20 -23.74
N PHE A 40 -0.20 8.03 -23.14
CA PHE A 40 0.61 7.74 -21.97
C PHE A 40 -0.17 7.19 -20.75
N GLU A 41 -1.32 7.79 -20.43
CA GLU A 41 -2.11 7.36 -19.25
C GLU A 41 -2.70 5.95 -19.43
N THR A 42 -3.06 5.56 -20.64
CA THR A 42 -3.56 4.20 -20.91
C THR A 42 -2.42 3.19 -20.71
N VAL A 43 -1.26 3.49 -21.27
CA VAL A 43 -0.08 2.63 -21.15
C VAL A 43 0.38 2.51 -19.70
N ARG A 44 0.35 3.60 -18.93
CA ARG A 44 0.62 3.57 -17.49
C ARG A 44 -0.26 2.56 -16.74
N MET A 45 -1.55 2.53 -17.06
CA MET A 45 -2.48 1.62 -16.39
C MET A 45 -2.24 0.17 -16.80
N LEU A 46 -1.93 -0.11 -18.08
CA LEU A 46 -1.56 -1.45 -18.53
C LEU A 46 -0.29 -1.94 -17.84
N ARG A 47 0.74 -1.10 -17.76
CA ARG A 47 1.98 -1.43 -17.05
C ARG A 47 1.76 -1.69 -15.56
N LEU A 48 0.90 -0.91 -14.93
CA LEU A 48 0.53 -1.13 -13.54
C LEU A 48 -0.15 -2.49 -13.36
N GLU A 49 -1.06 -2.85 -14.28
CA GLU A 49 -1.76 -4.13 -14.28
C GLU A 49 -0.76 -5.30 -14.39
N ASP A 50 0.13 -5.24 -15.39
CA ASP A 50 1.14 -6.26 -15.63
C ASP A 50 2.10 -6.42 -14.44
N GLU A 51 2.59 -5.31 -13.88
CA GLU A 51 3.50 -5.32 -12.74
C GLU A 51 2.83 -5.84 -11.46
N LEU A 52 1.58 -5.44 -11.21
CA LEU A 52 0.82 -5.89 -10.05
C LEU A 52 0.47 -7.38 -10.16
N ASP A 53 0.01 -7.82 -11.33
CA ASP A 53 -0.32 -9.22 -11.59
C ASP A 53 0.91 -10.12 -11.43
N ARG A 54 2.07 -9.69 -11.97
CA ARG A 54 3.33 -10.40 -11.82
C ARG A 54 3.74 -10.50 -10.35
N TYR A 55 3.68 -9.39 -9.62
CA TYR A 55 4.00 -9.36 -8.19
C TYR A 55 3.10 -10.30 -7.38
N LEU A 56 1.79 -10.25 -7.59
CA LEU A 56 0.83 -11.11 -6.88
C LEU A 56 1.07 -12.59 -7.23
N THR A 57 1.29 -12.92 -8.51
CA THR A 57 1.59 -14.28 -8.96
C THR A 57 2.84 -14.83 -8.26
N GLU A 58 3.93 -14.04 -8.23
CA GLU A 58 5.17 -14.40 -7.57
C GLU A 58 4.96 -14.65 -6.07
N LYS A 59 4.31 -13.72 -5.39
CA LYS A 59 4.11 -13.79 -3.93
C LYS A 59 3.12 -14.90 -3.53
N ILE A 60 2.08 -15.16 -4.31
CA ILE A 60 1.20 -16.32 -4.10
C ILE A 60 1.97 -17.63 -4.30
N SER A 61 2.85 -17.70 -5.28
CA SER A 61 3.71 -18.88 -5.47
C SER A 61 4.67 -19.11 -4.29
N GLU A 62 5.20 -18.03 -3.70
CA GLU A 62 6.14 -18.08 -2.58
C GLU A 62 5.45 -18.42 -1.25
N TYR A 63 4.30 -17.79 -0.97
CA TYR A 63 3.60 -17.86 0.32
C TYR A 63 2.31 -18.69 0.30
N GLN A 64 1.94 -19.28 -0.85
CA GLN A 64 0.77 -20.11 -1.11
C GLN A 64 -0.55 -19.35 -1.24
N CYS A 65 -0.78 -18.29 -0.47
CA CYS A 65 -1.97 -17.43 -0.59
C CYS A 65 -1.67 -15.99 -0.19
N ILE A 66 -2.53 -15.10 -0.67
CA ILE A 66 -2.71 -13.73 -0.16
C ILE A 66 -4.22 -13.60 0.08
N ASP A 67 -4.63 -13.43 1.35
CA ASP A 67 -6.04 -13.42 1.71
C ASP A 67 -6.70 -12.07 1.45
N LEU A 68 -5.93 -10.97 1.65
CA LEU A 68 -6.45 -9.62 1.67
C LEU A 68 -5.48 -8.63 1.03
N LEU A 69 -5.98 -7.79 0.14
CA LEU A 69 -5.29 -6.60 -0.35
C LEU A 69 -5.94 -5.37 0.28
N ILE A 70 -5.13 -4.55 0.92
CA ILE A 70 -5.54 -3.32 1.58
C ILE A 70 -4.96 -2.16 0.81
N TYR A 71 -5.78 -1.21 0.39
CA TYR A 71 -5.29 -0.03 -0.31
C TYR A 71 -5.85 1.27 0.26
N GLU A 72 -5.14 2.35 0.00
CA GLU A 72 -5.56 3.68 0.44
C GLU A 72 -6.83 4.11 -0.30
N SER A 73 -7.88 4.45 0.45
CA SER A 73 -9.08 5.01 -0.16
C SER A 73 -8.81 6.42 -0.68
N HIS A 74 -9.20 6.65 -1.92
CA HIS A 74 -8.99 7.95 -2.55
C HIS A 74 -10.10 8.93 -2.21
N PHE A 75 -9.71 10.14 -1.81
CA PHE A 75 -10.63 11.24 -1.65
C PHE A 75 -10.90 11.91 -3.00
N PHE A 76 -12.16 11.98 -3.38
CA PHE A 76 -12.58 12.82 -4.48
C PHE A 76 -12.37 14.29 -4.09
N ASN A 77 -11.37 14.94 -4.68
CA ASN A 77 -11.15 16.36 -4.45
C ASN A 77 -11.96 17.17 -5.47
N VAL A 78 -13.07 17.74 -5.04
CA VAL A 78 -13.96 18.56 -5.89
C VAL A 78 -13.21 19.70 -6.60
N ARG A 79 -12.10 20.19 -6.01
CA ARG A 79 -11.26 21.24 -6.62
C ARG A 79 -10.33 20.73 -7.72
N ARG A 80 -10.18 19.42 -7.89
CA ARG A 80 -9.34 18.79 -8.93
C ARG A 80 -10.05 17.58 -9.54
N PRO A 81 -11.16 17.79 -10.26
CA PRO A 81 -11.98 16.70 -10.80
C PRO A 81 -11.20 15.83 -11.81
N THR A 82 -10.27 16.40 -12.55
CA THR A 82 -9.45 15.67 -13.53
C THR A 82 -8.48 14.67 -12.89
N ALA A 83 -8.10 14.87 -11.63
CA ALA A 83 -7.28 13.92 -10.90
C ALA A 83 -8.04 12.66 -10.49
N ALA A 84 -9.37 12.67 -10.53
CA ALA A 84 -10.19 11.51 -10.18
C ALA A 84 -10.10 10.39 -11.22
N ILE A 85 -9.94 10.73 -12.52
CA ILE A 85 -9.92 9.73 -13.59
C ILE A 85 -8.76 8.73 -13.44
N PRO A 86 -7.49 9.15 -13.28
CA PRO A 86 -6.39 8.24 -13.04
C PRO A 86 -6.58 7.39 -11.78
N LEU A 87 -7.16 7.97 -10.71
CA LEU A 87 -7.41 7.25 -9.46
C LEU A 87 -8.47 6.16 -9.62
N VAL A 88 -9.58 6.44 -10.31
CA VAL A 88 -10.61 5.43 -10.60
C VAL A 88 -10.04 4.30 -11.47
N ARG A 89 -9.22 4.62 -12.47
CA ARG A 89 -8.54 3.60 -13.28
C ARG A 89 -7.59 2.74 -12.45
N PHE A 90 -6.82 3.36 -11.57
CA PHE A 90 -5.96 2.64 -10.64
C PHE A 90 -6.75 1.65 -9.77
N MET A 91 -7.88 2.08 -9.21
CA MET A 91 -8.76 1.21 -8.44
C MET A 91 -9.27 0.04 -9.27
N GLN A 92 -9.75 0.30 -10.50
CA GLN A 92 -10.24 -0.75 -11.40
C GLN A 92 -9.17 -1.79 -11.75
N VAL A 93 -7.92 -1.37 -11.97
CA VAL A 93 -6.79 -2.27 -12.22
C VAL A 93 -6.53 -3.13 -10.99
N THR A 94 -6.50 -2.51 -9.81
CA THR A 94 -6.28 -3.21 -8.53
C THR A 94 -7.41 -4.19 -8.23
N GLU A 95 -8.67 -3.78 -8.41
CA GLU A 95 -9.85 -4.65 -8.26
C GLU A 95 -9.79 -5.86 -9.19
N ARG A 96 -9.45 -5.66 -10.45
CA ARG A 96 -9.32 -6.74 -11.42
C ARG A 96 -8.24 -7.73 -11.03
N ALA A 97 -7.06 -7.24 -10.62
CA ALA A 97 -5.98 -8.10 -10.15
C ALA A 97 -6.43 -8.92 -8.94
N CYS A 98 -7.12 -8.33 -7.97
CA CYS A 98 -7.64 -9.05 -6.82
C CYS A 98 -8.65 -10.13 -7.22
N VAL A 99 -9.59 -9.82 -8.10
CA VAL A 99 -10.58 -10.79 -8.60
C VAL A 99 -9.90 -11.97 -9.32
N ASN A 100 -8.91 -11.69 -10.17
CA ASN A 100 -8.19 -12.71 -10.92
C ASN A 100 -7.45 -13.69 -10.01
N HIS A 101 -6.95 -13.21 -8.86
CA HIS A 101 -6.21 -14.02 -7.89
C HIS A 101 -7.06 -14.51 -6.71
N GLY A 102 -8.36 -14.20 -6.67
CA GLY A 102 -9.25 -14.60 -5.59
C GLY A 102 -8.96 -13.90 -4.25
N ILE A 103 -8.37 -12.71 -4.29
CA ILE A 103 -7.96 -11.93 -3.12
C ILE A 103 -9.12 -11.01 -2.71
N MET A 104 -9.48 -10.99 -1.43
CA MET A 104 -10.40 -10.00 -0.87
C MET A 104 -9.75 -8.61 -0.88
N MET A 105 -10.59 -7.55 -0.98
CA MET A 105 -10.09 -6.19 -1.05
C MET A 105 -10.84 -5.28 -0.07
N VAL A 106 -10.08 -4.48 0.66
CA VAL A 106 -10.61 -3.45 1.58
C VAL A 106 -9.85 -2.13 1.41
N THR A 107 -10.45 -1.05 1.90
CA THR A 107 -9.87 0.27 1.83
C THR A 107 -9.68 0.89 3.20
N VAL A 108 -8.57 1.60 3.38
CA VAL A 108 -8.29 2.41 4.57
C VAL A 108 -8.10 3.85 4.13
N SER A 109 -8.78 4.79 4.79
CA SER A 109 -8.57 6.20 4.48
C SER A 109 -7.27 6.73 5.10
N PRO A 110 -6.61 7.72 4.46
CA PRO A 110 -5.43 8.37 5.03
C PRO A 110 -5.68 8.95 6.42
N GLN A 111 -6.91 9.39 6.70
CA GLN A 111 -7.28 9.91 8.01
C GLN A 111 -7.39 8.81 9.06
N GLN A 112 -7.97 7.65 8.70
CA GLN A 112 -8.00 6.48 9.57
C GLN A 112 -6.59 6.04 9.90
N MET A 113 -5.74 5.87 8.88
CA MET A 113 -4.34 5.47 9.06
C MET A 113 -3.62 6.42 10.02
N LYS A 114 -3.63 7.73 9.74
CA LYS A 114 -2.97 8.73 10.60
C LYS A 114 -3.49 8.71 12.03
N ARG A 115 -4.80 8.58 12.20
CA ARG A 115 -5.41 8.49 13.54
C ARG A 115 -4.95 7.25 14.29
N THR A 116 -4.96 6.09 13.64
CA THR A 116 -4.59 4.80 14.25
C THR A 116 -3.12 4.79 14.68
N ILE A 117 -2.20 5.31 13.85
CA ILE A 117 -0.78 5.39 14.20
C ILE A 117 -0.44 6.61 15.07
N GLY A 118 -1.43 7.36 15.56
CA GLY A 118 -1.26 8.45 16.52
C GLY A 118 -0.69 9.73 15.92
N ILE A 119 -1.07 10.10 14.69
CA ILE A 119 -0.70 11.38 14.06
C ILE A 119 -1.87 12.36 14.18
N SER A 120 -1.68 13.43 14.97
CA SER A 120 -2.63 14.55 15.03
C SER A 120 -2.60 15.39 13.75
N ARG A 121 -3.63 16.21 13.52
CA ARG A 121 -3.66 17.13 12.37
C ARG A 121 -2.53 18.16 12.41
N GLU A 122 -2.15 18.59 13.60
CA GLU A 122 -1.07 19.54 13.83
C GLU A 122 0.27 18.92 13.47
N LEU A 123 0.52 17.70 13.96
CA LEU A 123 1.74 16.94 13.65
C LEU A 123 1.85 16.65 12.14
N ALA A 124 0.75 16.24 11.49
CA ALA A 124 0.75 15.97 10.05
C ALA A 124 1.04 17.20 9.17
N LYS A 125 0.81 18.42 9.69
CA LYS A 125 1.15 19.67 9.00
C LYS A 125 2.57 20.14 9.28
N ALA A 126 3.07 19.84 10.47
CA ALA A 126 4.37 20.31 10.95
C ALA A 126 5.53 19.41 10.50
N ASP A 127 5.26 18.11 10.35
CA ASP A 127 6.31 17.11 10.10
C ASP A 127 5.96 16.25 8.89
N LYS A 128 6.74 16.44 7.80
CA LYS A 128 6.64 15.64 6.58
C LYS A 128 6.98 14.15 6.83
N PHE A 129 7.79 13.86 7.84
CA PHE A 129 8.24 12.51 8.19
C PHE A 129 7.43 11.87 9.31
N ALA A 130 6.32 12.49 9.73
CA ALA A 130 5.52 12.01 10.86
C ALA A 130 5.10 10.54 10.72
N VAL A 131 4.75 10.07 9.52
CA VAL A 131 4.39 8.67 9.28
C VAL A 131 5.58 7.77 9.55
N LYS A 132 6.75 8.07 8.98
CA LYS A 132 7.98 7.31 9.18
C LYS A 132 8.36 7.20 10.65
N THR A 133 8.32 8.32 11.37
CA THR A 133 8.60 8.36 12.82
C THR A 133 7.66 7.47 13.61
N LYS A 134 6.36 7.47 13.26
CA LYS A 134 5.37 6.62 13.93
C LYS A 134 5.53 5.14 13.59
N ILE A 135 5.81 4.79 12.34
CA ILE A 135 6.12 3.41 11.96
C ILE A 135 7.37 2.92 12.67
N GLN A 136 8.43 3.75 12.76
CA GLN A 136 9.62 3.40 13.55
C GLN A 136 9.26 3.10 15.01
N ALA A 137 8.43 3.94 15.64
CA ALA A 137 7.99 3.70 17.02
C ALA A 137 7.19 2.40 17.18
N LEU A 138 6.42 1.98 16.16
CA LEU A 138 5.72 0.69 16.18
C LEU A 138 6.71 -0.48 16.05
N ILE A 139 7.76 -0.34 15.24
CA ILE A 139 8.84 -1.32 15.14
C ILE A 139 9.59 -1.43 16.48
N ASP A 140 9.96 -0.30 17.09
CA ASP A 140 10.67 -0.27 18.37
C ASP A 140 9.86 -0.92 19.51
N ARG A 141 8.54 -0.84 19.44
CA ARG A 141 7.59 -1.49 20.38
C ARG A 141 7.26 -2.93 20.02
N ARG A 142 7.82 -3.47 18.96
CA ARG A 142 7.55 -4.81 18.43
C ARG A 142 6.10 -5.06 18.02
N MET A 143 5.38 -4.02 17.63
CA MET A 143 4.05 -4.15 17.02
C MET A 143 4.18 -4.49 15.54
N ILE A 144 5.27 -4.03 14.92
CA ILE A 144 5.67 -4.35 13.54
C ILE A 144 7.07 -4.97 13.61
N HIS A 145 7.23 -6.16 13.07
CA HIS A 145 8.52 -6.77 12.85
C HIS A 145 8.98 -6.49 11.42
N PHE A 146 10.08 -5.71 11.29
CA PHE A 146 10.70 -5.38 10.01
C PHE A 146 12.21 -5.51 10.13
N THR A 147 12.80 -6.36 9.30
CA THR A 147 14.26 -6.65 9.33
C THR A 147 15.08 -5.66 8.52
N GLY A 148 14.44 -4.84 7.67
CA GLY A 148 15.08 -3.80 6.87
C GLY A 148 15.24 -2.47 7.61
N SER A 149 15.67 -1.44 6.88
CA SER A 149 15.71 -0.06 7.35
C SER A 149 14.64 0.77 6.66
N LEU A 150 13.92 1.62 7.41
CA LEU A 150 12.99 2.58 6.84
C LEU A 150 13.69 3.67 6.02
N ASP A 151 15.01 3.76 6.06
CA ASP A 151 15.80 4.67 5.23
C ASP A 151 16.02 4.13 3.82
N ASP A 152 15.90 2.81 3.63
CA ASP A 152 16.14 2.12 2.37
C ASP A 152 14.89 1.98 1.50
N ILE A 153 13.70 2.30 2.04
CA ILE A 153 12.42 2.19 1.35
C ILE A 153 11.75 3.54 1.13
N SER A 154 10.86 3.61 0.16
CA SER A 154 10.16 4.84 -0.19
C SER A 154 9.09 5.24 0.83
N GLU A 155 8.72 6.53 0.83
CA GLU A 155 7.57 7.05 1.61
C GLU A 155 6.29 6.23 1.30
N HIS A 156 6.09 5.80 0.06
CA HIS A 156 4.91 5.02 -0.36
C HIS A 156 4.87 3.61 0.22
N GLU A 157 6.02 2.99 0.44
CA GLU A 157 6.10 1.68 1.10
C GLU A 157 5.87 1.81 2.61
N ILE A 158 6.38 2.90 3.21
CA ILE A 158 6.11 3.22 4.63
C ILE A 158 4.62 3.50 4.86
N ASP A 159 3.97 4.26 3.95
CA ASP A 159 2.52 4.48 4.01
C ASP A 159 1.75 3.16 3.88
N ALA A 160 2.19 2.24 3.01
CA ALA A 160 1.58 0.92 2.87
C ALA A 160 1.68 0.08 4.16
N MET A 161 2.80 0.15 4.89
CA MET A 161 2.90 -0.46 6.24
C MET A 161 1.87 0.12 7.21
N GLY A 162 1.72 1.45 7.23
CA GLY A 162 0.75 2.14 8.09
C GLY A 162 -0.70 1.77 7.77
N ILE A 163 -1.02 1.60 6.49
CA ILE A 163 -2.33 1.17 6.00
C ILE A 163 -2.62 -0.27 6.44
N GLY A 164 -1.66 -1.19 6.25
CA GLY A 164 -1.75 -2.58 6.69
C GLY A 164 -1.97 -2.68 8.20
N TYR A 165 -1.13 -2.02 8.99
CA TYR A 165 -1.26 -1.97 10.45
C TYR A 165 -2.64 -1.45 10.89
N THR A 166 -3.14 -0.40 10.23
CA THR A 166 -4.44 0.19 10.55
C THR A 166 -5.57 -0.80 10.34
N GLN A 167 -5.57 -1.54 9.23
CA GLN A 167 -6.60 -2.53 8.97
C GLN A 167 -6.56 -3.66 10.00
N MET A 168 -5.36 -4.12 10.39
CA MET A 168 -5.23 -5.16 11.40
C MET A 168 -5.77 -4.73 12.78
N ILE A 169 -5.60 -3.46 13.15
CA ILE A 169 -6.22 -2.90 14.36
C ILE A 169 -7.75 -2.82 14.22
N ILE A 170 -8.26 -2.40 13.05
CA ILE A 170 -9.71 -2.34 12.79
C ILE A 170 -10.34 -3.74 12.90
N ASP A 171 -9.70 -4.75 12.33
CA ASP A 171 -10.17 -6.13 12.35
C ASP A 171 -9.92 -6.82 13.70
N LYS A 172 -9.29 -6.13 14.65
CA LYS A 172 -8.91 -6.64 15.98
C LYS A 172 -7.97 -7.85 15.94
N LEU A 173 -7.22 -7.98 14.85
CA LEU A 173 -6.18 -8.99 14.68
C LEU A 173 -4.89 -8.62 15.42
N LEU A 174 -4.69 -7.33 15.71
CA LEU A 174 -3.66 -6.82 16.60
C LEU A 174 -4.33 -6.09 17.76
N VAL A 175 -3.83 -6.29 18.96
CA VAL A 175 -4.29 -5.55 20.15
C VAL A 175 -3.39 -4.34 20.30
N ASP A 176 -3.97 -3.15 20.12
CA ASP A 176 -3.30 -1.89 20.46
C ASP A 176 -3.19 -1.85 21.99
N ASN A 177 -2.01 -2.16 22.52
CA ASN A 177 -1.73 -1.98 23.95
C ASN A 177 -1.24 -0.53 24.14
N PRO A 178 -2.10 0.41 24.55
CA PRO A 178 -1.68 1.75 24.90
C PRO A 178 -0.86 1.68 26.19
N SER A 179 0.45 1.73 26.06
CA SER A 179 1.36 1.91 27.20
C SER A 179 1.64 3.37 27.43
#